data_32ad040b456f660f4008089545ee1987
#
_entry.id   32ad040b456f660f4008089545ee1987
#
_cell.length_a   1.000
_cell.length_b   1.000
_cell.length_c   1.000
_cell.angle_alpha   90.00
_cell.angle_beta   90.00
_cell.angle_gamma   90.00
#
_symmetry.space_group_name_H-M   'P 1'
#
loop_
_entity.id
_entity.type
_entity.pdbx_description
1 polymer ?
#
loop_
_entity_poly.entity_id
_entity_poly.type
_entity_poly.pdbx_seq_one_letter_code
_entity_poly.pdbx_strand_id
1 'polypeptide(L)'
;MLLGTALVTLGAASHAQIERLTLDQMVTATDDGVHGTIISRDVFRVDHPVDGPELYYTNMTIQGHSLKTGAETQVTVTFPGGWIDRENGVDNSEAPTANETRVGREIVAFHKWIDNMGGDVAGNALYASHGGLYTTFENRKGVTVIQGRGPGYAVERNVAVGVLRNQVAEILQK
;
A
#
# COMPACT_ATOMS: atom_id res chain seq x y z
N MET A 1 48.53 31.32 -0.48
CA MET A 1 47.25 31.54 -1.14
C MET A 1 46.56 30.17 -1.23
N LEU A 2 45.70 29.84 -0.24
CA LEU A 2 44.98 28.55 -0.18
C LEU A 2 43.58 28.79 -0.77
N LEU A 3 43.29 28.14 -1.88
CA LEU A 3 41.94 28.06 -2.42
C LEU A 3 41.17 26.97 -1.63
N GLY A 4 40.19 27.40 -0.85
CA GLY A 4 39.24 26.49 -0.23
C GLY A 4 38.16 26.08 -1.22
N THR A 5 38.10 24.81 -1.57
CA THR A 5 37.04 24.22 -2.39
C THR A 5 35.81 23.97 -1.50
N ALA A 6 34.76 24.75 -1.67
CA ALA A 6 33.47 24.49 -1.00
C ALA A 6 32.77 23.31 -1.68
N LEU A 7 32.62 22.21 -0.96
CA LEU A 7 31.83 21.05 -1.39
C LEU A 7 30.34 21.38 -1.13
N VAL A 8 29.59 21.69 -2.20
CA VAL A 8 28.14 21.84 -2.13
C VAL A 8 27.53 20.46 -2.20
N THR A 9 27.08 19.92 -1.07
CA THR A 9 26.25 18.71 -1.04
C THR A 9 24.85 19.09 -1.49
N LEU A 10 24.48 18.75 -2.72
CA LEU A 10 23.09 18.75 -3.16
C LEU A 10 22.37 17.62 -2.39
N GLY A 11 21.60 18.00 -1.37
CA GLY A 11 20.64 17.12 -0.76
C GLY A 11 19.60 16.75 -1.82
N ALA A 12 19.53 15.46 -2.18
CA ALA A 12 18.43 14.94 -2.97
C ALA A 12 17.16 15.09 -2.13
N ALA A 13 16.31 16.08 -2.47
CA ALA A 13 14.97 16.13 -1.96
C ALA A 13 14.22 14.93 -2.55
N SER A 14 14.05 13.86 -1.76
CA SER A 14 13.15 12.77 -2.10
C SER A 14 11.73 13.35 -2.02
N HIS A 15 11.20 13.76 -3.16
CA HIS A 15 9.78 14.01 -3.28
C HIS A 15 9.10 12.65 -3.16
N ALA A 16 8.39 12.43 -2.07
CA ALA A 16 7.43 11.36 -1.96
C ALA A 16 6.33 11.63 -3.01
N GLN A 17 6.49 11.07 -4.18
CA GLN A 17 5.48 11.09 -5.23
C GLN A 17 4.74 9.76 -5.18
N ILE A 18 3.42 9.83 -5.20
CA ILE A 18 2.60 8.65 -5.45
C ILE A 18 3.07 8.03 -6.77
N GLU A 19 3.69 6.87 -6.67
CA GLU A 19 4.19 6.17 -7.84
C GLU A 19 3.01 5.63 -8.64
N ARG A 20 2.87 6.13 -9.86
CA ARG A 20 1.86 5.63 -10.80
C ARG A 20 2.46 4.45 -11.54
N LEU A 21 1.87 3.28 -11.33
CA LEU A 21 2.34 2.02 -11.91
C LEU A 21 1.24 1.39 -12.76
N THR A 22 1.63 0.82 -13.89
CA THR A 22 0.75 -0.07 -14.65
C THR A 22 0.51 -1.37 -13.87
N LEU A 23 -0.51 -2.14 -14.23
CA LEU A 23 -0.77 -3.43 -13.58
C LEU A 23 0.42 -4.39 -13.72
N ASP A 24 1.08 -4.42 -14.88
CA ASP A 24 2.28 -5.23 -15.14
C ASP A 24 3.42 -4.85 -14.18
N GLN A 25 3.70 -3.56 -14.03
CA GLN A 25 4.70 -3.07 -13.08
C GLN A 25 4.33 -3.38 -11.63
N MET A 26 3.07 -3.18 -11.24
CA MET A 26 2.57 -3.48 -9.91
C MET A 26 2.74 -4.96 -9.56
N VAL A 27 2.29 -5.86 -10.43
CA VAL A 27 2.38 -7.32 -10.22
C VAL A 27 3.83 -7.79 -10.17
N THR A 28 4.70 -7.23 -11.00
CA THR A 28 6.12 -7.62 -11.06
C THR A 28 6.90 -7.10 -9.84
N ALA A 29 6.58 -5.89 -9.35
CA ALA A 29 7.32 -5.25 -8.25
C ALA A 29 6.89 -5.72 -6.87
N THR A 30 5.70 -6.31 -6.71
CA THR A 30 5.13 -6.74 -5.43
C THR A 30 5.33 -8.24 -5.18
N ASP A 31 5.33 -8.64 -3.92
CA ASP A 31 5.34 -10.07 -3.56
C ASP A 31 3.99 -10.70 -3.86
N ASP A 32 2.89 -9.99 -3.53
CA ASP A 32 1.53 -10.41 -3.87
C ASP A 32 0.56 -9.23 -3.92
N GLY A 33 -0.65 -9.50 -4.40
CA GLY A 33 -1.84 -8.73 -4.16
C GLY A 33 -2.87 -9.61 -3.47
N VAL A 34 -3.64 -9.06 -2.55
CA VAL A 34 -4.70 -9.78 -1.86
C VAL A 34 -6.05 -9.12 -2.15
N HIS A 35 -7.05 -9.93 -2.51
CA HIS A 35 -8.46 -9.54 -2.55
C HIS A 35 -9.16 -10.14 -1.35
N GLY A 36 -9.69 -9.33 -0.46
CA GLY A 36 -10.32 -9.81 0.77
C GLY A 36 -10.92 -8.71 1.63
N THR A 37 -11.33 -9.10 2.83
CA THR A 37 -11.95 -8.23 3.82
C THR A 37 -10.95 -7.83 4.88
N ILE A 38 -10.93 -6.56 5.25
CA ILE A 38 -10.15 -6.06 6.39
C ILE A 38 -10.80 -6.58 7.68
N ILE A 39 -10.07 -7.40 8.42
CA ILE A 39 -10.55 -8.00 9.68
C ILE A 39 -10.03 -7.29 10.93
N SER A 40 -8.90 -6.58 10.83
CA SER A 40 -8.43 -5.69 11.89
C SER A 40 -7.67 -4.49 11.33
N ARG A 41 -7.61 -3.44 12.12
CA ARG A 41 -6.83 -2.23 11.84
C ARG A 41 -6.35 -1.65 13.16
N ASP A 42 -5.03 -1.50 13.29
CA ASP A 42 -4.36 -1.00 14.48
C ASP A 42 -3.33 0.06 14.10
N VAL A 43 -3.19 1.09 14.91
CA VAL A 43 -2.14 2.11 14.75
C VAL A 43 -1.16 1.98 15.90
N PHE A 44 0.12 1.99 15.59
CA PHE A 44 1.18 1.93 16.59
C PHE A 44 2.21 3.02 16.36
N ARG A 45 2.91 3.39 17.43
CA ARG A 45 3.97 4.38 17.44
C ARG A 45 5.31 3.70 17.67
N VAL A 46 6.33 4.19 17.01
CA VAL A 46 7.73 3.83 17.22
C VAL A 46 8.52 5.10 17.50
N ASP A 47 9.34 5.07 18.54
CA ASP A 47 10.34 6.11 18.82
C ASP A 47 11.71 5.53 18.49
N HIS A 48 12.38 6.10 17.48
CA HIS A 48 13.66 5.58 17.00
C HIS A 48 14.77 6.63 17.12
N PRO A 49 15.97 6.28 17.65
CA PRO A 49 17.01 7.26 17.96
C PRO A 49 17.62 7.94 16.73
N VAL A 50 17.50 7.33 15.54
CA VAL A 50 18.05 7.86 14.28
C VAL A 50 16.96 8.42 13.40
N ASP A 51 15.86 7.66 13.19
CA ASP A 51 14.78 8.05 12.27
C ASP A 51 13.81 9.06 12.91
N GLY A 52 13.94 9.28 14.22
CA GLY A 52 13.19 10.26 14.97
C GLY A 52 12.10 9.67 15.87
N PRO A 53 11.58 10.48 16.79
CA PRO A 53 10.44 10.10 17.62
C PRO A 53 9.14 10.18 16.81
N GLU A 54 8.10 9.54 17.33
CA GLU A 54 6.73 9.68 16.83
C GLU A 54 6.51 9.22 15.39
N LEU A 55 7.17 8.13 15.02
CA LEU A 55 6.84 7.43 13.79
C LEU A 55 5.55 6.63 14.00
N TYR A 56 4.52 6.94 13.24
CA TYR A 56 3.23 6.25 13.33
C TYR A 56 3.03 5.36 12.10
N TYR A 57 2.57 4.14 12.37
CA TYR A 57 2.26 3.15 11.35
C TYR A 57 0.88 2.55 11.58
N THR A 58 0.19 2.27 10.50
CA THR A 58 -1.07 1.52 10.51
C THR A 58 -0.82 0.10 10.02
N ASN A 59 -1.20 -0.88 10.83
CA ASN A 59 -1.35 -2.27 10.44
C ASN A 59 -2.79 -2.53 10.02
N MET A 60 -2.97 -3.20 8.89
CA MET A 60 -4.25 -3.60 8.36
C MET A 60 -4.19 -5.09 8.01
N THR A 61 -4.92 -5.92 8.74
CA THR A 61 -5.00 -7.37 8.46
C THR A 61 -6.15 -7.65 7.51
N ILE A 62 -5.84 -8.34 6.43
CA ILE A 62 -6.78 -8.70 5.36
C ILE A 62 -6.89 -10.21 5.32
N GLN A 63 -8.11 -10.72 5.34
CA GLN A 63 -8.41 -12.14 5.10
C GLN A 63 -9.09 -12.27 3.75
N GLY A 64 -8.56 -13.13 2.88
CA GLY A 64 -9.08 -13.29 1.54
C GLY A 64 -8.26 -14.25 0.69
N HIS A 65 -8.01 -13.89 -0.56
CA HIS A 65 -7.31 -14.74 -1.52
C HIS A 65 -6.18 -13.97 -2.21
N SER A 66 -5.04 -14.63 -2.36
CA SER A 66 -3.93 -14.16 -3.19
C SER A 66 -4.38 -13.93 -4.64
N LEU A 67 -3.98 -12.82 -5.22
CA LEU A 67 -4.22 -12.57 -6.65
C LEU A 67 -3.29 -13.40 -7.53
N LYS A 68 -2.08 -13.70 -7.05
CA LYS A 68 -1.08 -14.46 -7.82
C LYS A 68 -1.36 -15.95 -7.83
N THR A 69 -1.76 -16.52 -6.69
CA THR A 69 -1.93 -17.97 -6.53
C THR A 69 -3.37 -18.43 -6.43
N GLY A 70 -4.29 -17.51 -6.10
CA GLY A 70 -5.69 -17.84 -5.79
C GLY A 70 -5.90 -18.51 -4.43
N ALA A 71 -4.84 -18.81 -3.68
CA ALA A 71 -4.93 -19.47 -2.38
C ALA A 71 -5.57 -18.55 -1.32
N GLU A 72 -6.28 -19.15 -0.37
CA GLU A 72 -6.70 -18.44 0.85
C GLU A 72 -5.47 -17.93 1.60
N THR A 73 -5.55 -16.69 2.07
CA THR A 73 -4.46 -16.04 2.79
C THR A 73 -4.99 -15.05 3.82
N GLN A 74 -4.21 -14.87 4.86
CA GLN A 74 -4.35 -13.76 5.79
C GLN A 74 -3.02 -13.01 5.85
N VAL A 75 -3.02 -11.73 5.53
CA VAL A 75 -1.82 -10.91 5.51
C VAL A 75 -2.06 -9.61 6.28
N THR A 76 -1.06 -9.21 7.07
CA THR A 76 -1.00 -7.88 7.65
C THR A 76 -0.18 -6.99 6.76
N VAL A 77 -0.78 -5.91 6.27
CA VAL A 77 -0.16 -4.88 5.44
C VAL A 77 0.04 -3.64 6.28
N THR A 78 1.25 -3.08 6.24
CA THR A 78 1.67 -1.92 7.02
C THR A 78 1.90 -0.72 6.12
N PHE A 79 1.53 0.47 6.57
CA PHE A 79 1.83 1.74 5.90
C PHE A 79 2.03 2.86 6.91
N PRO A 80 2.86 3.89 6.58
CA PRO A 80 3.12 5.00 7.48
C PRO A 80 1.89 5.90 7.64
N GLY A 81 1.73 6.43 8.84
CA GLY A 81 0.64 7.32 9.23
C GLY A 81 -0.50 6.60 9.96
N GLY A 82 -1.37 7.40 10.54
CA GLY A 82 -2.54 6.99 11.30
C GLY A 82 -2.62 7.68 12.65
N TRP A 83 -3.76 7.52 13.30
CA TRP A 83 -4.08 8.13 14.60
C TRP A 83 -4.43 7.04 15.60
N ILE A 84 -3.71 7.00 16.73
CA ILE A 84 -4.04 6.16 17.91
C ILE A 84 -5.22 6.79 18.65
N ASP A 85 -5.16 8.10 18.84
CA ASP A 85 -6.21 8.93 19.44
C ASP A 85 -6.16 10.36 18.87
N ARG A 86 -6.85 11.33 19.49
CA ARG A 86 -6.93 12.71 18.97
C ARG A 86 -5.62 13.50 19.04
N GLU A 87 -4.68 13.10 19.91
CA GLU A 87 -3.43 13.82 20.17
C GLU A 87 -2.21 13.07 19.65
N ASN A 88 -2.35 11.74 19.43
CA ASN A 88 -1.28 10.84 19.07
C ASN A 88 -1.49 10.24 17.69
N GLY A 89 -0.81 10.79 16.70
CA GLY A 89 -0.89 10.32 15.32
C GLY A 89 -0.32 11.30 14.33
N VAL A 90 -0.28 10.90 13.08
CA VAL A 90 0.16 11.73 11.96
C VAL A 90 -0.70 11.49 10.73
N ASP A 91 -1.09 12.60 10.09
CA ASP A 91 -1.69 12.53 8.76
C ASP A 91 -0.60 12.33 7.70
N ASN A 92 -0.79 11.29 6.90
CA ASN A 92 0.04 11.05 5.72
C ASN A 92 -0.86 11.14 4.48
N SER A 93 -0.65 12.16 3.66
CA SER A 93 -1.44 12.39 2.43
C SER A 93 -1.31 11.28 1.38
N GLU A 94 -0.28 10.44 1.49
CA GLU A 94 -0.06 9.30 0.62
C GLU A 94 -0.71 8.02 1.14
N ALA A 95 -1.07 7.97 2.42
CA ALA A 95 -1.74 6.82 3.00
C ALA A 95 -3.19 6.70 2.50
N PRO A 96 -3.74 5.48 2.46
CA PRO A 96 -5.15 5.29 2.25
C PRO A 96 -5.96 5.98 3.36
N THR A 97 -7.12 6.49 3.01
CA THR A 97 -8.01 7.14 3.96
C THR A 97 -8.56 6.17 5.01
N ALA A 98 -8.96 6.68 6.16
CA ALA A 98 -9.59 5.87 7.22
C ALA A 98 -10.86 5.13 6.71
N ASN A 99 -11.59 5.71 5.75
CA ASN A 99 -12.75 5.06 5.16
C ASN A 99 -12.36 3.89 4.24
N GLU A 100 -11.27 4.00 3.48
CA GLU A 100 -10.77 2.93 2.62
C GLU A 100 -10.23 1.75 3.43
N THR A 101 -9.70 2.01 4.64
CA THR A 101 -9.08 1.01 5.53
C THR A 101 -9.98 0.56 6.69
N ARG A 102 -11.27 0.86 6.64
CA ARG A 102 -12.21 0.48 7.70
C ARG A 102 -12.39 -1.03 7.79
N VAL A 103 -12.40 -1.57 9.02
CA VAL A 103 -12.73 -2.98 9.29
C VAL A 103 -14.08 -3.35 8.69
N GLY A 104 -14.15 -4.51 8.07
CA GLY A 104 -15.30 -5.01 7.32
C GLY A 104 -15.34 -4.55 5.86
N ARG A 105 -14.41 -3.71 5.40
CA ARG A 105 -14.33 -3.31 4.00
C ARG A 105 -13.65 -4.36 3.16
N GLU A 106 -14.24 -4.69 2.01
CA GLU A 106 -13.64 -5.54 1.00
C GLU A 106 -12.79 -4.69 0.06
N ILE A 107 -11.55 -5.12 -0.16
CA ILE A 107 -10.53 -4.39 -0.91
C ILE A 107 -9.66 -5.31 -1.75
N VAL A 108 -8.87 -4.69 -2.63
CA VAL A 108 -7.64 -5.26 -3.20
C VAL A 108 -6.47 -4.44 -2.69
N ALA A 109 -5.42 -5.10 -2.15
CA ALA A 109 -4.19 -4.45 -1.72
C ALA A 109 -2.97 -5.19 -2.27
N PHE A 110 -2.03 -4.45 -2.86
CA PHE A 110 -0.73 -4.96 -3.30
C PHE A 110 0.31 -4.66 -2.23
N HIS A 111 1.15 -5.64 -1.91
CA HIS A 111 2.13 -5.52 -0.84
C HIS A 111 3.47 -6.14 -1.22
N LYS A 112 4.50 -5.65 -0.54
CA LYS A 112 5.86 -6.15 -0.66
C LYS A 112 6.51 -6.19 0.72
N TRP A 113 7.29 -7.22 1.01
CA TRP A 113 8.09 -7.28 2.22
C TRP A 113 9.20 -6.23 2.17
N ILE A 114 9.30 -5.44 3.23
CA ILE A 114 10.35 -4.45 3.45
C ILE A 114 10.97 -4.71 4.82
N ASP A 115 12.29 -4.85 4.86
CA ASP A 115 13.04 -5.14 6.09
C ASP A 115 13.11 -3.95 7.05
N ASN A 116 13.01 -2.73 6.52
CA ASN A 116 12.95 -1.52 7.32
C ASN A 116 12.15 -0.42 6.57
N MET A 117 10.97 -0.10 7.07
CA MET A 117 10.11 0.99 6.59
C MET A 117 10.39 2.33 7.29
N GLY A 118 11.44 2.37 8.14
CA GLY A 118 11.77 3.41 9.10
C GLY A 118 11.48 2.95 10.53
N GLY A 119 12.34 3.36 11.50
CA GLY A 119 12.23 2.95 12.88
C GLY A 119 12.39 1.44 13.13
N ASP A 120 13.15 0.75 12.28
CA ASP A 120 13.33 -0.71 12.28
C ASP A 120 12.00 -1.50 12.14
N VAL A 121 10.97 -0.89 11.57
CA VAL A 121 9.70 -1.56 11.30
C VAL A 121 9.83 -2.40 10.03
N ALA A 122 9.75 -3.72 10.19
CA ALA A 122 9.73 -4.69 9.10
C ALA A 122 8.31 -5.26 8.88
N GLY A 123 7.96 -5.57 7.64
CA GLY A 123 6.66 -6.18 7.33
C GLY A 123 6.27 -6.06 5.85
N ASN A 124 5.05 -6.51 5.55
CA ASN A 124 4.48 -6.30 4.23
C ASN A 124 4.01 -4.85 4.09
N ALA A 125 4.81 -4.02 3.46
CA ALA A 125 4.45 -2.64 3.17
C ALA A 125 3.34 -2.58 2.11
N LEU A 126 2.37 -1.68 2.29
CA LEU A 126 1.44 -1.31 1.21
C LEU A 126 2.25 -0.69 0.08
N TYR A 127 2.25 -1.34 -1.09
CA TYR A 127 3.07 -0.91 -2.21
C TYR A 127 2.46 0.29 -2.93
N ALA A 128 3.30 1.23 -3.39
CA ALA A 128 2.87 2.46 -4.06
C ALA A 128 1.86 3.30 -3.23
N SER A 129 1.97 3.26 -1.91
CA SER A 129 1.10 4.02 -1.00
C SER A 129 -0.38 3.74 -1.29
N HIS A 130 -1.27 4.74 -1.28
CA HIS A 130 -2.67 4.53 -1.62
C HIS A 130 -2.89 4.03 -3.07
N GLY A 131 -1.91 4.16 -3.96
CA GLY A 131 -1.97 3.61 -5.32
C GLY A 131 -2.00 2.09 -5.39
N GLY A 132 -1.59 1.41 -4.32
CA GLY A 132 -1.64 -0.04 -4.19
C GLY A 132 -2.90 -0.59 -3.53
N LEU A 133 -3.81 0.27 -3.05
CA LEU A 133 -5.07 -0.13 -2.43
C LEU A 133 -6.26 0.29 -3.28
N TYR A 134 -7.20 -0.63 -3.50
CA TYR A 134 -8.42 -0.41 -4.27
C TYR A 134 -9.63 -0.91 -3.49
N THR A 135 -10.64 -0.07 -3.33
CA THR A 135 -11.92 -0.45 -2.74
C THR A 135 -12.76 -1.22 -3.75
N THR A 136 -13.66 -2.07 -3.23
CA THR A 136 -14.61 -2.81 -4.06
C THR A 136 -16.04 -2.38 -3.77
N PHE A 137 -16.93 -2.72 -4.67
CA PHE A 137 -18.37 -2.60 -4.52
C PHE A 137 -19.07 -3.72 -5.30
N GLU A 138 -20.25 -4.10 -4.86
CA GLU A 138 -21.09 -5.03 -5.60
C GLU A 138 -21.93 -4.26 -6.65
N ASN A 139 -21.90 -4.71 -7.89
CA ASN A 139 -22.74 -4.15 -8.93
C ASN A 139 -24.18 -4.72 -8.87
N ARG A 140 -25.09 -4.18 -9.69
CA ARG A 140 -26.51 -4.61 -9.74
C ARG A 140 -26.72 -6.09 -10.09
N LYS A 141 -25.69 -6.80 -10.54
CA LYS A 141 -25.72 -8.22 -10.90
C LYS A 141 -25.09 -9.13 -9.83
N GLY A 142 -24.75 -8.59 -8.65
CA GLY A 142 -24.07 -9.33 -7.59
C GLY A 142 -22.60 -9.63 -7.88
N VAL A 143 -21.96 -8.89 -8.79
CA VAL A 143 -20.55 -9.09 -9.11
C VAL A 143 -19.71 -8.08 -8.35
N THR A 144 -18.69 -8.54 -7.62
CA THR A 144 -17.70 -7.68 -6.97
C THR A 144 -16.82 -7.00 -8.02
N VAL A 145 -16.82 -5.68 -7.98
CA VAL A 145 -16.11 -4.79 -8.89
C VAL A 145 -15.11 -3.94 -8.11
N ILE A 146 -13.89 -3.87 -8.59
CA ILE A 146 -12.82 -3.02 -8.07
C ILE A 146 -13.03 -1.62 -8.64
N GLN A 147 -12.99 -0.62 -7.78
CA GLN A 147 -13.08 0.78 -8.18
C GLN A 147 -11.73 1.25 -8.73
N GLY A 148 -11.67 1.59 -10.02
CA GLY A 148 -10.47 2.12 -10.66
C GLY A 148 -10.14 3.54 -10.17
N ARG A 149 -8.86 3.89 -10.15
CA ARG A 149 -8.35 5.19 -9.69
C ARG A 149 -8.05 6.18 -10.82
N GLY A 150 -8.25 5.77 -12.07
CA GLY A 150 -8.01 6.61 -13.25
C GLY A 150 -6.68 6.31 -13.95
N PRO A 151 -6.34 7.07 -15.02
CA PRO A 151 -5.18 6.81 -15.84
C PRO A 151 -3.86 6.83 -15.05
N GLY A 152 -3.01 5.87 -15.36
CA GLY A 152 -1.68 5.70 -14.75
C GLY A 152 -1.66 4.90 -13.45
N TYR A 153 -2.80 4.42 -12.95
CA TYR A 153 -2.85 3.47 -11.84
C TYR A 153 -3.00 2.04 -12.34
N ALA A 154 -2.56 1.06 -11.54
CA ALA A 154 -2.61 -0.36 -11.90
C ALA A 154 -4.03 -0.85 -12.24
N VAL A 155 -5.04 -0.29 -11.58
CA VAL A 155 -6.45 -0.45 -11.97
C VAL A 155 -7.00 0.91 -12.36
N GLU A 156 -6.98 1.20 -13.67
CA GLU A 156 -7.42 2.50 -14.18
C GLU A 156 -8.94 2.68 -14.17
N ARG A 157 -9.67 1.63 -14.52
CA ARG A 157 -11.12 1.62 -14.67
C ARG A 157 -11.74 0.56 -13.77
N ASN A 158 -13.01 0.74 -13.47
CA ASN A 158 -13.77 -0.27 -12.74
C ASN A 158 -13.69 -1.62 -13.47
N VAL A 159 -13.27 -2.65 -12.76
CA VAL A 159 -13.06 -3.99 -13.31
C VAL A 159 -13.55 -5.06 -12.32
N ALA A 160 -14.19 -6.11 -12.81
CA ALA A 160 -14.57 -7.22 -11.95
C ALA A 160 -13.32 -7.92 -11.37
N VAL A 161 -13.38 -8.37 -10.11
CA VAL A 161 -12.28 -9.07 -9.45
C VAL A 161 -11.78 -10.26 -10.24
N GLY A 162 -12.68 -11.06 -10.84
CA GLY A 162 -12.31 -12.20 -11.67
C GLY A 162 -11.51 -11.80 -12.92
N VAL A 163 -11.80 -10.63 -13.52
CA VAL A 163 -11.05 -10.11 -14.66
C VAL A 163 -9.65 -9.68 -14.21
N LEU A 164 -9.52 -8.97 -13.07
CA LEU A 164 -8.21 -8.61 -12.54
C LEU A 164 -7.36 -9.85 -12.26
N ARG A 165 -7.93 -10.90 -11.66
CA ARG A 165 -7.21 -12.17 -11.41
C ARG A 165 -6.68 -12.79 -12.70
N ASN A 166 -7.48 -12.82 -13.76
CA ASN A 166 -7.03 -13.31 -15.07
C ASN A 166 -5.89 -12.48 -15.63
N GLN A 167 -5.98 -11.15 -15.57
CA GLN A 167 -4.91 -10.25 -16.01
C GLN A 167 -3.61 -10.48 -15.21
N VAL A 168 -3.70 -10.66 -13.89
CA VAL A 168 -2.53 -10.99 -13.05
C VAL A 168 -1.93 -12.33 -13.47
N ALA A 169 -2.75 -13.36 -13.71
CA ALA A 169 -2.28 -14.67 -14.16
C ALA A 169 -1.59 -14.59 -15.53
N GLU A 170 -2.10 -13.80 -16.46
CA GLU A 170 -1.49 -13.56 -17.77
C GLU A 170 -0.13 -12.86 -17.67
N ILE A 171 0.01 -11.89 -16.75
CA ILE A 171 1.28 -11.21 -16.49
C ILE A 171 2.34 -12.17 -15.94
N LEU A 172 1.95 -13.06 -15.03
CA LEU A 172 2.87 -14.04 -14.43
C LEU A 172 3.33 -15.16 -15.38
N GLN A 173 2.69 -15.32 -16.53
CA GLN A 173 3.06 -16.32 -17.54
C GLN A 173 4.04 -15.79 -18.60
N LYS A 174 4.33 -14.48 -18.60
CA LYS A 174 5.29 -13.83 -19.51
C LYS A 174 6.73 -14.05 -19.09
#